data_6c6f41833dd1271903172b52ae6e4b8a
#
_entry.id   6c6f41833dd1271903172b52ae6e4b8a
#
_cell.length_a   1.000
_cell.length_b   1.000
_cell.length_c   1.000
_cell.angle_alpha   90.00
_cell.angle_beta   90.00
_cell.angle_gamma   90.00
#
_symmetry.space_group_name_H-M   'P 1'
#
loop_
_entity.id
_entity.type
_entity.pdbx_description
1 polymer ?
#
loop_
_entity_poly.entity_id
_entity_poly.type
_entity_poly.pdbx_seq_one_letter_code
_entity_poly.pdbx_strand_id
1 'polypeptide(L)'
;MRRVFTHPAVHWLALLLLCAAYLQGGFNKATDFGSAVAEMNHFGLAPAGPLALAVIVFELGAALMILTGFHRWLGALGLAGFTLMATFVANRFWALAMPERFMVANAFFEHWGLVGGFLLVAWHDLKEQHAN
;
A
#
# COMPACT_ATOMS: atom_id res chain seq x y z
N MET A 1 3.53 12.93 28.12
CA MET A 1 3.84 12.01 27.04
C MET A 1 2.60 11.48 26.32
N ARG A 2 1.57 11.02 27.04
CA ARG A 2 0.32 10.56 26.40
C ARG A 2 -0.30 11.62 25.48
N ARG A 3 -0.31 12.89 25.90
CA ARG A 3 -0.93 13.97 25.13
C ARG A 3 -0.26 14.17 23.76
N VAL A 4 1.05 13.97 23.67
CA VAL A 4 1.80 14.11 22.42
C VAL A 4 1.38 13.01 21.44
N PHE A 5 1.39 11.75 21.90
CA PHE A 5 1.10 10.61 21.04
C PHE A 5 -0.37 10.47 20.66
N THR A 6 -1.27 11.13 21.40
CA THR A 6 -2.70 11.10 21.07
C THR A 6 -3.17 12.34 20.32
N HIS A 7 -2.25 13.25 20.00
CA HIS A 7 -2.59 14.46 19.24
C HIS A 7 -3.00 14.08 17.81
N PRO A 8 -4.06 14.71 17.25
CA PRO A 8 -4.49 14.41 15.88
C PRO A 8 -3.40 14.53 14.82
N ALA A 9 -2.43 15.42 15.02
CA ALA A 9 -1.31 15.56 14.09
C ALA A 9 -0.44 14.31 14.05
N VAL A 10 -0.26 13.63 15.17
CA VAL A 10 0.49 12.37 15.23
C VAL A 10 -0.25 11.27 14.47
N HIS A 11 -1.56 11.20 14.64
CA HIS A 11 -2.40 10.25 13.89
C HIS A 11 -2.27 10.47 12.39
N TRP A 12 -2.40 11.72 11.95
CA TRP A 12 -2.30 12.03 10.53
C TRP A 12 -0.90 11.76 9.98
N LEU A 13 0.14 12.10 10.74
CA LEU A 13 1.52 11.83 10.35
C LEU A 13 1.75 10.31 10.21
N ALA A 14 1.21 9.53 11.14
CA ALA A 14 1.32 8.07 11.06
C ALA A 14 0.65 7.53 9.80
N LEU A 15 -0.53 8.07 9.45
CA LEU A 15 -1.21 7.69 8.21
C LEU A 15 -0.39 8.06 6.99
N LEU A 16 0.23 9.24 6.99
CA LEU A 16 1.08 9.68 5.89
C LEU A 16 2.28 8.75 5.71
N LEU A 17 2.93 8.40 6.81
CA LEU A 17 4.07 7.48 6.78
C LEU A 17 3.67 6.10 6.26
N LEU A 18 2.51 5.61 6.69
CA LEU A 18 1.99 4.33 6.23
C LEU A 18 1.70 4.35 4.73
N CYS A 19 1.18 5.46 4.23
CA CYS A 19 0.85 5.62 2.81
C CYS A 19 2.03 6.03 1.94
N ALA A 20 3.19 6.35 2.54
CA ALA A 20 4.31 6.94 1.82
C ALA A 20 4.77 6.11 0.62
N ALA A 21 4.85 4.79 0.77
CA ALA A 21 5.28 3.91 -0.31
C ALA A 21 4.31 3.97 -1.51
N TYR A 22 3.01 4.08 -1.22
CA TYR A 22 1.98 4.11 -2.27
C TYR A 22 1.94 5.46 -2.97
N LEU A 23 2.13 6.54 -2.23
CA LEU A 23 2.22 7.88 -2.80
C LEU A 23 3.46 7.99 -3.70
N GLN A 24 4.59 7.55 -3.20
CA GLN A 24 5.85 7.57 -3.94
C GLN A 24 5.78 6.65 -5.16
N GLY A 25 5.29 5.41 -4.97
CA GLY A 25 5.18 4.46 -6.06
C GLY A 25 4.18 4.90 -7.12
N GLY A 26 3.01 5.39 -6.71
CA GLY A 26 2.00 5.88 -7.65
C GLY A 26 2.49 7.10 -8.42
N PHE A 27 3.17 8.02 -7.74
CA PHE A 27 3.74 9.20 -8.39
C PHE A 27 4.80 8.81 -9.43
N ASN A 28 5.71 7.92 -9.06
CA ASN A 28 6.77 7.47 -9.97
C ASN A 28 6.19 6.78 -11.20
N LYS A 29 5.17 5.93 -11.01
CA LYS A 29 4.52 5.24 -12.11
C LYS A 29 3.75 6.22 -13.01
N ALA A 30 3.13 7.24 -12.42
CA ALA A 30 2.40 8.24 -13.18
C ALA A 30 3.33 9.11 -14.03
N THR A 31 4.52 9.42 -13.52
CA THR A 31 5.51 10.24 -14.24
C THR A 31 6.38 9.43 -15.18
N ASP A 32 6.42 8.11 -15.04
CA ASP A 32 7.14 7.21 -15.92
C ASP A 32 6.26 5.99 -16.23
N PHE A 33 5.22 6.25 -17.02
CA PHE A 33 4.21 5.23 -17.34
C PHE A 33 4.82 4.06 -18.11
N GLY A 34 5.84 4.32 -18.93
CA GLY A 34 6.54 3.26 -19.65
C GLY A 34 7.14 2.21 -18.72
N SER A 35 7.76 2.65 -17.63
CA SER A 35 8.29 1.74 -16.62
C SER A 35 7.19 0.97 -15.91
N ALA A 36 6.05 1.61 -15.65
CA ALA A 36 4.91 0.94 -15.03
C ALA A 36 4.36 -0.18 -15.92
N VAL A 37 4.27 0.07 -17.22
CA VAL A 37 3.85 -0.94 -18.19
C VAL A 37 4.86 -2.08 -18.26
N ALA A 38 6.15 -1.75 -18.26
CA ALA A 38 7.22 -2.76 -18.27
C ALA A 38 7.17 -3.65 -17.04
N GLU A 39 6.84 -3.08 -15.88
CA GLU A 39 6.67 -3.84 -14.63
C GLU A 39 5.54 -4.86 -14.76
N MET A 40 4.38 -4.44 -15.32
CA MET A 40 3.27 -5.36 -15.54
C MET A 40 3.68 -6.52 -16.45
N ASN A 41 4.40 -6.21 -17.54
CA ASN A 41 4.91 -7.23 -18.46
C ASN A 41 5.90 -8.16 -17.77
N HIS A 42 6.75 -7.62 -16.91
CA HIS A 42 7.74 -8.41 -16.16
C HIS A 42 7.06 -9.48 -15.30
N PHE A 43 5.92 -9.15 -14.68
CA PHE A 43 5.19 -10.09 -13.85
C PHE A 43 4.14 -10.89 -14.62
N GLY A 44 4.12 -10.76 -15.95
CA GLY A 44 3.21 -11.52 -16.79
C GLY A 44 1.75 -11.08 -16.68
N LEU A 45 1.51 -9.84 -16.29
CA LEU A 45 0.16 -9.30 -16.12
C LEU A 45 -0.29 -8.61 -17.41
N ALA A 46 -1.44 -9.03 -17.93
CA ALA A 46 -1.98 -8.49 -19.17
C ALA A 46 -3.46 -8.19 -19.00
N PRO A 47 -3.98 -7.12 -19.64
CA PRO A 47 -3.27 -6.15 -20.49
C PRO A 47 -2.43 -5.18 -19.67
N ALA A 48 -1.16 -5.00 -20.05
CA ALA A 48 -0.19 -4.28 -19.23
C ALA A 48 -0.50 -2.79 -19.07
N GLY A 49 -0.87 -2.11 -20.16
CA GLY A 49 -1.17 -0.68 -20.11
C GLY A 49 -2.36 -0.34 -19.22
N PRO A 50 -3.54 -0.92 -19.45
CA PRO A 50 -4.70 -0.69 -18.60
C PRO A 50 -4.47 -1.09 -17.14
N LEU A 51 -3.76 -2.19 -16.89
CA LEU A 51 -3.46 -2.62 -15.52
C LEU A 51 -2.52 -1.65 -14.81
N ALA A 52 -1.51 -1.13 -15.52
CA ALA A 52 -0.61 -0.13 -14.95
C ALA A 52 -1.38 1.13 -14.54
N LEU A 53 -2.28 1.59 -15.41
CA LEU A 53 -3.12 2.74 -15.10
C LEU A 53 -4.02 2.46 -13.90
N ALA A 54 -4.63 1.28 -13.84
CA ALA A 54 -5.49 0.90 -12.73
C ALA A 54 -4.72 0.88 -11.40
N VAL A 55 -3.50 0.37 -11.40
CA VAL A 55 -2.64 0.35 -10.21
C VAL A 55 -2.33 1.77 -9.73
N ILE A 56 -1.97 2.66 -10.65
CA ILE A 56 -1.67 4.06 -10.31
C ILE A 56 -2.89 4.73 -9.66
N VAL A 57 -4.04 4.63 -10.30
CA VAL A 57 -5.29 5.23 -9.80
C VAL A 57 -5.66 4.63 -8.44
N PHE A 58 -5.52 3.33 -8.30
CA PHE A 58 -5.86 2.65 -7.06
C PHE A 58 -4.93 3.06 -5.92
N GLU A 59 -3.61 3.04 -6.14
CA GLU A 59 -2.64 3.39 -5.10
C GLU A 59 -2.84 4.84 -4.63
N LEU A 60 -2.91 5.77 -5.57
CA LEU A 60 -3.05 7.20 -5.24
C LEU A 60 -4.43 7.50 -4.67
N GLY A 61 -5.48 6.93 -5.26
CA GLY A 61 -6.85 7.16 -4.82
C GLY A 61 -7.10 6.62 -3.41
N ALA A 62 -6.68 5.39 -3.13
CA ALA A 62 -6.85 4.79 -1.82
C ALA A 62 -6.04 5.54 -0.75
N ALA A 63 -4.80 5.94 -1.08
CA ALA A 63 -3.98 6.73 -0.16
C ALA A 63 -4.63 8.07 0.16
N LEU A 64 -5.21 8.75 -0.84
CA LEU A 64 -5.93 10.00 -0.62
C LEU A 64 -7.17 9.80 0.25
N MET A 65 -7.91 8.71 0.07
CA MET A 65 -9.05 8.39 0.93
C MET A 65 -8.61 8.26 2.40
N ILE A 66 -7.50 7.59 2.64
CA ILE A 66 -6.96 7.45 3.99
C ILE A 66 -6.56 8.81 4.57
N LEU A 67 -5.85 9.63 3.80
CA LEU A 67 -5.29 10.89 4.29
C LEU A 67 -6.37 11.97 4.49
N THR A 68 -7.41 11.98 3.65
CA THR A 68 -8.51 12.95 3.77
C THR A 68 -9.61 12.50 4.73
N GLY A 69 -9.63 11.22 5.08
CA GLY A 69 -10.67 10.66 5.93
C GLY A 69 -11.94 10.26 5.19
N PHE A 70 -11.97 10.42 3.87
CA PHE A 70 -13.13 10.03 3.06
C PHE A 70 -13.14 8.51 2.90
N HIS A 71 -14.10 7.87 3.55
CA HIS A 71 -14.19 6.40 3.57
C HIS A 71 -12.83 5.76 3.87
N ARG A 72 -12.18 6.27 4.91
CA ARG A 72 -10.80 5.86 5.28
C ARG A 72 -10.66 4.35 5.42
N TRP A 73 -11.65 3.71 6.06
CA TRP A 73 -11.63 2.26 6.25
C TRP A 73 -11.59 1.50 4.93
N LEU A 74 -12.33 2.02 3.94
CA LEU A 74 -12.39 1.37 2.62
C LEU A 74 -11.06 1.51 1.88
N GLY A 75 -10.45 2.70 1.90
CA GLY A 75 -9.14 2.90 1.33
C GLY A 75 -8.08 2.01 1.99
N ALA A 76 -8.16 1.90 3.31
CA ALA A 76 -7.22 1.07 4.07
C ALA A 76 -7.39 -0.42 3.75
N LEU A 77 -8.62 -0.93 3.69
CA LEU A 77 -8.87 -2.31 3.30
C LEU A 77 -8.43 -2.58 1.86
N GLY A 78 -8.65 -1.61 0.98
CA GLY A 78 -8.19 -1.70 -0.41
C GLY A 78 -6.68 -1.84 -0.49
N LEU A 79 -5.94 -1.00 0.22
CA LEU A 79 -4.47 -1.09 0.21
C LEU A 79 -3.97 -2.35 0.91
N ALA A 80 -4.65 -2.81 1.95
CA ALA A 80 -4.30 -4.09 2.59
C ALA A 80 -4.41 -5.24 1.60
N GLY A 81 -5.52 -5.33 0.88
CA GLY A 81 -5.73 -6.37 -0.13
C GLY A 81 -4.75 -6.26 -1.29
N PHE A 82 -4.53 -5.03 -1.76
CA PHE A 82 -3.58 -4.77 -2.84
C PHE A 82 -2.15 -5.18 -2.44
N THR A 83 -1.74 -4.81 -1.23
CA THR A 83 -0.40 -5.12 -0.73
C THR A 83 -0.21 -6.63 -0.58
N LEU A 84 -1.24 -7.31 -0.08
CA LEU A 84 -1.21 -8.77 0.05
C LEU A 84 -1.05 -9.45 -1.31
N MET A 85 -1.85 -9.02 -2.28
CA MET A 85 -1.76 -9.54 -3.63
C MET A 85 -0.39 -9.24 -4.26
N ALA A 86 0.07 -8.00 -4.11
CA ALA A 86 1.32 -7.55 -4.72
C ALA A 86 2.53 -8.33 -4.18
N THR A 87 2.54 -8.62 -2.88
CA THR A 87 3.69 -9.34 -2.31
C THR A 87 3.74 -10.80 -2.79
N PHE A 88 2.58 -11.42 -3.04
CA PHE A 88 2.56 -12.77 -3.61
C PHE A 88 2.94 -12.77 -5.10
N VAL A 89 2.72 -11.69 -5.80
CA VAL A 89 3.11 -11.56 -7.21
C VAL A 89 4.59 -11.22 -7.35
N ALA A 90 5.05 -10.21 -6.59
CA ALA A 90 6.37 -9.61 -6.78
C ALA A 90 7.46 -10.16 -5.86
N ASN A 91 7.09 -10.68 -4.69
CA ASN A 91 8.07 -11.05 -3.66
C ASN A 91 8.05 -12.55 -3.36
N ARG A 92 8.10 -13.36 -4.40
CA ARG A 92 8.16 -14.84 -4.27
C ARG A 92 9.58 -15.28 -3.96
N PHE A 93 10.01 -15.07 -2.73
CA PHE A 93 11.38 -15.39 -2.33
C PHE A 93 11.69 -16.88 -2.41
N TRP A 94 10.68 -17.73 -2.28
CA TRP A 94 10.86 -19.18 -2.34
C TRP A 94 11.25 -19.68 -3.74
N ALA A 95 11.02 -18.85 -4.77
CA ALA A 95 11.38 -19.15 -6.16
C ALA A 95 12.77 -18.64 -6.55
N LEU A 96 13.47 -17.98 -5.62
CA LEU A 96 14.75 -17.31 -5.91
C LEU A 96 15.90 -18.00 -5.18
N ALA A 97 17.11 -17.85 -5.75
CA ALA A 97 18.34 -18.30 -5.14
C ALA A 97 18.96 -17.19 -4.29
N MET A 98 19.83 -17.56 -3.35
CA MET A 98 20.62 -16.58 -2.58
C MET A 98 21.59 -15.83 -3.51
N PRO A 99 21.90 -14.54 -3.27
CA PRO A 99 21.44 -13.70 -2.15
C PRO A 99 20.10 -12.98 -2.38
N GLU A 100 19.54 -13.03 -3.58
CA GLU A 100 18.30 -12.34 -3.93
C GLU A 100 17.13 -12.81 -3.05
N ARG A 101 17.10 -14.11 -2.75
CA ARG A 101 16.08 -14.71 -1.91
C ARG A 101 15.95 -13.99 -0.56
N PHE A 102 17.10 -13.66 0.04
CA PHE A 102 17.12 -13.00 1.34
C PHE A 102 16.47 -11.62 1.29
N MET A 103 16.81 -10.83 0.27
CA MET A 103 16.28 -9.47 0.12
C MET A 103 14.78 -9.49 -0.18
N VAL A 104 14.35 -10.40 -1.04
CA VAL A 104 12.94 -10.50 -1.41
C VAL A 104 12.11 -11.07 -0.25
N ALA A 105 12.69 -11.99 0.54
CA ALA A 105 12.02 -12.49 1.74
C ALA A 105 11.77 -11.36 2.74
N ASN A 106 12.75 -10.46 2.94
CA ASN A 106 12.57 -9.31 3.81
C ASN A 106 11.42 -8.43 3.30
N ALA A 107 11.38 -8.16 2.01
CA ALA A 107 10.30 -7.36 1.42
C ALA A 107 8.95 -8.04 1.60
N PHE A 108 8.89 -9.35 1.44
CA PHE A 108 7.66 -10.13 1.62
C PHE A 108 7.10 -9.94 3.04
N PHE A 109 7.95 -10.08 4.05
CA PHE A 109 7.50 -9.95 5.44
C PHE A 109 7.22 -8.51 5.81
N GLU A 110 7.95 -7.53 5.25
CA GLU A 110 7.64 -6.12 5.45
C GLU A 110 6.25 -5.77 4.92
N HIS A 111 5.85 -6.35 3.78
CA HIS A 111 4.51 -6.15 3.23
C HIS A 111 3.43 -6.67 4.17
N TRP A 112 3.69 -7.79 4.89
CA TRP A 112 2.75 -8.26 5.90
C TRP A 112 2.56 -7.23 7.01
N GLY A 113 3.61 -6.52 7.39
CA GLY A 113 3.51 -5.42 8.34
C GLY A 113 2.62 -4.30 7.83
N LEU A 114 2.75 -3.95 6.54
CA LEU A 114 1.88 -2.94 5.92
C LEU A 114 0.42 -3.39 5.92
N VAL A 115 0.16 -4.65 5.58
CA VAL A 115 -1.20 -5.21 5.65
C VAL A 115 -1.78 -5.04 7.05
N GLY A 116 -1.01 -5.42 8.08
CA GLY A 116 -1.44 -5.27 9.47
C GLY A 116 -1.71 -3.83 9.83
N GLY A 117 -0.85 -2.90 9.40
CA GLY A 117 -1.05 -1.48 9.63
C GLY A 117 -2.35 -0.96 9.02
N PHE A 118 -2.63 -1.34 7.77
CA PHE A 118 -3.88 -0.91 7.11
C PHE A 118 -5.11 -1.53 7.77
N LEU A 119 -5.02 -2.78 8.24
CA LEU A 119 -6.12 -3.40 8.96
C LEU A 119 -6.40 -2.65 10.26
N LEU A 120 -5.36 -2.20 10.97
CA LEU A 120 -5.52 -1.39 12.17
C LEU A 120 -6.19 -0.04 11.85
N VAL A 121 -5.83 0.58 10.74
CA VAL A 121 -6.46 1.83 10.30
C VAL A 121 -7.95 1.61 10.05
N ALA A 122 -8.29 0.57 9.31
CA ALA A 122 -9.69 0.24 9.01
C ALA A 122 -10.47 -0.06 10.29
N TRP A 123 -9.89 -0.86 11.18
CA TRP A 123 -10.52 -1.22 12.45
C TRP A 123 -10.81 0.01 13.29
N HIS A 124 -9.84 0.89 13.41
CA HIS A 124 -9.98 2.12 14.21
C HIS A 124 -11.06 3.04 13.63
N ASP A 125 -11.04 3.25 12.32
CA ASP A 125 -11.99 4.11 11.63
C ASP A 125 -13.44 3.59 11.79
N LEU A 126 -13.63 2.29 11.58
CA LEU A 126 -14.93 1.67 11.72
C LEU A 126 -15.42 1.71 13.16
N LYS A 127 -14.50 1.49 14.10
CA LYS A 127 -14.85 1.55 15.53
C LYS A 127 -15.29 2.96 15.92
N GLU A 128 -14.63 3.98 15.44
CA GLU A 128 -15.01 5.36 15.71
C GLU A 128 -16.36 5.73 15.10
N GLN A 129 -16.66 5.23 13.91
CA GLN A 129 -17.95 5.44 13.29
C GLN A 129 -19.08 4.82 14.11
N HIS A 130 -18.86 3.65 14.68
CA HIS A 130 -19.85 2.99 15.54
C HIS A 130 -20.02 3.67 16.88
N ALA A 131 -19.00 4.38 17.36
CA ALA A 131 -19.06 5.12 18.61
C ALA A 131 -19.89 6.40 18.50
N ASN A 132 -20.04 6.92 17.27
CA ASN A 132 -20.84 8.12 17.01
C ASN A 132 -22.22 7.72 16.51
#